data_2e256746230bb554fadb4b7ffcd33c30
#
_entry.id   2e256746230bb554fadb4b7ffcd33c30
#
_cell.length_a   1.000
_cell.length_b   1.000
_cell.length_c   1.000
_cell.angle_alpha   90.00
_cell.angle_beta   90.00
_cell.angle_gamma   90.00
#
_symmetry.space_group_name_H-M   'P 1'
#
loop_
_entity.id
_entity.type
_entity.pdbx_description
1 polymer ?
#
loop_
_entity_poly.entity_id
_entity_poly.type
_entity_poly.pdbx_seq_one_letter_code
_entity_poly.pdbx_strand_id
1 'polypeptide(L)'
;MKIGITGAEGTIGSVLRKGLSNKYKISSFTLKNQDFESIQMDLSNNNEIQGKFEGLDALIHLAADPRPEASWESVKKNNIEATFNVYNEVKKAGVKKIIFASTNHTQHGDTLLTTPETLDLQKSKILSLENNTNPDSLYAVSKLFGEDLGKYFSEQYKIKFIGLRIGWIVKEDDPTVMCGTPSEDYLRSMYLSHRDCIQVFERALESSRNYLIAYAISNNSRKVFDLKETSRALNFNPEDNSENYFMNMK
;
A
#
# COMPACT_ATOMS: atom_id res chain seq x y z
N MET A 1 17.55 12.14 -2.47
CA MET A 1 16.10 12.40 -2.63
C MET A 1 15.49 12.54 -1.25
N LYS A 2 14.64 13.57 -1.07
CA LYS A 2 13.84 13.78 0.15
C LYS A 2 12.45 13.18 -0.07
N ILE A 3 12.01 12.30 0.80
CA ILE A 3 10.69 11.66 0.71
C ILE A 3 9.85 11.96 1.94
N GLY A 4 8.55 12.15 1.74
CA GLY A 4 7.58 12.20 2.82
C GLY A 4 6.89 10.85 2.99
N ILE A 5 6.54 10.48 4.22
CA ILE A 5 5.73 9.29 4.52
C ILE A 5 4.57 9.73 5.42
N THR A 6 3.33 9.66 4.93
CA THR A 6 2.13 9.84 5.76
C THR A 6 1.69 8.51 6.35
N GLY A 7 1.12 8.51 7.56
CA GLY A 7 0.85 7.27 8.29
C GLY A 7 2.14 6.54 8.70
N ALA A 8 3.18 7.32 8.99
CA ALA A 8 4.53 6.84 9.30
C ALA A 8 4.60 5.99 10.59
N GLU A 9 3.57 6.06 11.45
CA GLU A 9 3.39 5.28 12.67
C GLU A 9 2.83 3.87 12.45
N GLY A 10 2.20 3.62 11.28
CA GLY A 10 1.62 2.33 10.95
C GLY A 10 2.68 1.24 10.67
N THR A 11 2.23 -0.02 10.49
CA THR A 11 3.13 -1.15 10.23
C THR A 11 4.02 -0.90 9.01
N ILE A 12 3.44 -0.55 7.86
CA ILE A 12 4.20 -0.26 6.63
C ILE A 12 5.09 0.96 6.84
N GLY A 13 4.57 2.04 7.45
CA GLY A 13 5.34 3.24 7.74
C GLY A 13 6.57 2.96 8.59
N SER A 14 6.44 2.12 9.61
CA SER A 14 7.54 1.71 10.48
C SER A 14 8.62 0.91 9.73
N VAL A 15 8.19 -0.03 8.87
CA VAL A 15 9.08 -0.83 8.01
C VAL A 15 9.85 0.08 7.06
N LEU A 16 9.17 1.00 6.38
CA LEU A 16 9.79 1.88 5.39
C LEU A 16 10.72 2.92 6.04
N ARG A 17 10.35 3.49 7.19
CA ARG A 17 11.24 4.41 7.93
C ARG A 17 12.57 3.75 8.25
N LYS A 18 12.55 2.48 8.71
CA LYS A 18 13.76 1.72 9.02
C LYS A 18 14.52 1.33 7.74
N GLY A 19 13.83 0.77 6.75
CA GLY A 19 14.45 0.19 5.57
C GLY A 19 14.99 1.21 4.57
N LEU A 20 14.39 2.41 4.51
CA LEU A 20 14.75 3.44 3.53
C LEU A 20 15.64 4.56 4.08
N SER A 21 15.85 4.64 5.41
CA SER A 21 16.58 5.74 6.07
C SER A 21 18.04 5.87 5.63
N ASN A 22 18.69 4.78 5.25
CA ASN A 22 20.08 4.80 4.79
C ASN A 22 20.23 5.39 3.37
N LYS A 23 19.16 5.42 2.58
CA LYS A 23 19.20 5.84 1.16
C LYS A 23 18.47 7.16 0.92
N TYR A 24 17.48 7.48 1.73
CA TYR A 24 16.61 8.63 1.56
C TYR A 24 16.55 9.49 2.82
N LYS A 25 16.44 10.81 2.64
CA LYS A 25 16.07 11.71 3.74
C LYS A 25 14.56 11.66 3.92
N ILE A 26 14.11 11.16 5.07
CA ILE A 26 12.69 10.91 5.34
C ILE A 26 12.11 12.01 6.23
N SER A 27 10.94 12.54 5.84
CA SER A 27 10.05 13.34 6.68
C SER A 27 8.84 12.50 7.03
N SER A 28 8.62 12.24 8.32
CA SER A 28 7.52 11.42 8.82
C SER A 28 6.32 12.29 9.19
N PHE A 29 5.12 11.93 8.70
CA PHE A 29 3.87 12.62 9.02
C PHE A 29 2.92 11.64 9.72
N THR A 30 2.41 12.05 10.88
CA THR A 30 1.64 11.20 11.80
C THR A 30 0.39 11.92 12.29
N LEU A 31 -0.66 11.16 12.64
CA LEU A 31 -1.86 11.74 13.22
C LEU A 31 -1.67 12.17 14.68
N LYS A 32 -0.81 11.45 15.41
CA LYS A 32 -0.54 11.67 16.83
C LYS A 32 0.97 11.79 17.05
N ASN A 33 1.36 12.44 18.15
CA ASN A 33 2.75 12.45 18.59
C ASN A 33 3.30 11.04 18.74
N GLN A 34 4.55 10.87 18.35
CA GLN A 34 5.29 9.62 18.38
C GLN A 34 6.57 9.78 19.19
N ASP A 35 7.20 8.66 19.55
CA ASP A 35 8.52 8.59 20.18
C ASP A 35 9.69 8.74 19.18
N PHE A 36 9.39 9.04 17.92
CA PHE A 36 10.35 9.36 16.87
C PHE A 36 10.04 10.70 16.21
N GLU A 37 11.04 11.28 15.55
CA GLU A 37 10.90 12.56 14.85
C GLU A 37 9.78 12.50 13.80
N SER A 38 8.72 13.27 13.99
CA SER A 38 7.57 13.33 13.10
C SER A 38 6.86 14.68 13.17
N ILE A 39 6.16 15.01 12.11
CA ILE A 39 5.29 16.18 12.02
C ILE A 39 3.85 15.69 12.22
N GLN A 40 3.24 16.11 13.33
CA GLN A 40 1.85 15.78 13.61
C GLN A 40 0.92 16.63 12.78
N MET A 41 -0.07 15.98 12.13
CA MET A 41 -1.13 16.65 11.38
C MET A 41 -2.33 15.73 11.11
N ASP A 42 -3.55 16.29 11.09
CA ASP A 42 -4.75 15.62 10.56
C ASP A 42 -4.86 15.91 9.05
N LEU A 43 -4.66 14.89 8.22
CA LEU A 43 -4.70 15.03 6.76
C LEU A 43 -6.09 15.38 6.22
N SER A 44 -7.16 15.17 7.00
CA SER A 44 -8.51 15.64 6.65
C SER A 44 -8.68 17.15 6.83
N ASN A 45 -7.78 17.78 7.61
CA ASN A 45 -7.78 19.21 7.84
C ASN A 45 -6.81 19.93 6.89
N ASN A 46 -7.34 20.53 5.82
CA ASN A 46 -6.54 21.20 4.81
C ASN A 46 -5.62 22.31 5.36
N ASN A 47 -6.00 22.95 6.49
CA ASN A 47 -5.17 24.00 7.10
C ASN A 47 -3.92 23.44 7.77
N GLU A 48 -3.99 22.22 8.30
CA GLU A 48 -2.85 21.59 8.97
C GLU A 48 -1.78 21.10 8.00
N ILE A 49 -2.17 20.71 6.77
CA ILE A 49 -1.24 20.16 5.78
C ILE A 49 -0.60 21.22 4.88
N GLN A 50 -1.14 22.44 4.87
CA GLN A 50 -0.68 23.50 3.99
C GLN A 50 0.82 23.80 4.19
N GLY A 51 1.61 23.77 3.11
CA GLY A 51 3.06 24.02 3.10
C GLY A 51 3.92 22.88 3.68
N LYS A 52 3.31 21.80 4.19
CA LYS A 52 4.07 20.74 4.89
C LYS A 52 4.86 19.81 3.96
N PHE A 53 4.54 19.80 2.68
CA PHE A 53 5.25 18.95 1.70
C PHE A 53 6.27 19.72 0.86
N GLU A 54 6.53 20.99 1.18
CA GLU A 54 7.53 21.80 0.46
C GLU A 54 8.93 21.18 0.56
N GLY A 55 9.62 21.15 -0.58
CA GLY A 55 10.97 20.62 -0.69
C GLY A 55 11.07 19.09 -0.69
N LEU A 56 9.94 18.36 -0.71
CA LEU A 56 9.93 16.92 -0.95
C LEU A 56 10.04 16.63 -2.46
N ASP A 57 10.77 15.57 -2.80
CA ASP A 57 10.85 15.05 -4.17
C ASP A 57 9.71 14.08 -4.46
N ALA A 58 9.31 13.27 -3.46
CA ALA A 58 8.23 12.29 -3.55
C ALA A 58 7.50 12.14 -2.22
N LEU A 59 6.23 11.71 -2.30
CA LEU A 59 5.41 11.38 -1.14
C LEU A 59 4.95 9.92 -1.22
N ILE A 60 5.14 9.17 -0.13
CA ILE A 60 4.53 7.87 0.11
C ILE A 60 3.30 8.12 0.99
N HIS A 61 2.11 7.88 0.43
CA HIS A 61 0.84 8.09 1.12
C HIS A 61 0.28 6.76 1.64
N LEU A 62 0.48 6.51 2.94
CA LEU A 62 0.01 5.30 3.64
C LEU A 62 -1.18 5.58 4.54
N ALA A 63 -1.35 6.83 5.00
CA ALA A 63 -2.38 7.20 5.97
C ALA A 63 -3.78 6.90 5.45
N ALA A 64 -4.53 6.13 6.22
CA ALA A 64 -5.93 5.79 5.99
C ALA A 64 -6.50 5.09 7.22
N ASP A 65 -7.81 4.96 7.34
CA ASP A 65 -8.43 3.90 8.13
C ASP A 65 -8.38 2.60 7.32
N PRO A 66 -7.58 1.61 7.71
CA PRO A 66 -7.33 0.41 6.90
C PRO A 66 -8.35 -0.71 7.13
N ARG A 67 -9.34 -0.50 8.00
CA ARG A 67 -10.28 -1.55 8.42
C ARG A 67 -11.38 -1.75 7.36
N PRO A 68 -11.58 -2.98 6.85
CA PRO A 68 -12.67 -3.25 5.91
C PRO A 68 -14.06 -2.90 6.48
N GLU A 69 -14.24 -3.07 7.80
CA GLU A 69 -15.48 -2.76 8.53
C GLU A 69 -15.61 -1.29 8.97
N ALA A 70 -14.70 -0.41 8.55
CA ALA A 70 -14.75 1.00 8.92
C ALA A 70 -16.06 1.68 8.48
N SER A 71 -16.60 2.55 9.34
CA SER A 71 -17.82 3.28 9.05
C SER A 71 -17.63 4.26 7.89
N TRP A 72 -18.74 4.63 7.25
CA TRP A 72 -18.73 5.64 6.18
C TRP A 72 -18.07 6.94 6.65
N GLU A 73 -18.39 7.43 7.85
CA GLU A 73 -17.84 8.67 8.40
C GLU A 73 -16.32 8.60 8.53
N SER A 74 -15.80 7.45 9.00
CA SER A 74 -14.36 7.24 9.11
C SER A 74 -13.69 7.19 7.73
N VAL A 75 -14.23 6.39 6.82
CA VAL A 75 -13.71 6.24 5.46
C VAL A 75 -13.78 7.57 4.69
N LYS A 76 -14.89 8.28 4.78
CA LYS A 76 -15.04 9.60 4.15
C LYS A 76 -13.95 10.55 4.62
N LYS A 77 -13.79 10.71 5.94
CA LYS A 77 -12.82 11.63 6.53
C LYS A 77 -11.38 11.19 6.27
N ASN A 78 -11.03 9.97 6.67
CA ASN A 78 -9.63 9.54 6.76
C ASN A 78 -9.06 8.99 5.45
N ASN A 79 -9.92 8.56 4.52
CA ASN A 79 -9.47 7.96 3.26
C ASN A 79 -9.78 8.86 2.05
N ILE A 80 -11.00 9.41 1.95
CA ILE A 80 -11.41 10.18 0.77
C ILE A 80 -10.95 11.63 0.90
N GLU A 81 -11.40 12.36 1.93
CA GLU A 81 -11.05 13.77 2.15
C GLU A 81 -9.54 13.93 2.38
N ALA A 82 -8.95 13.09 3.22
CA ALA A 82 -7.51 13.11 3.50
C ALA A 82 -6.68 12.86 2.22
N THR A 83 -7.04 11.86 1.40
CA THR A 83 -6.31 11.58 0.15
C THR A 83 -6.43 12.74 -0.84
N PHE A 84 -7.61 13.33 -1.00
CA PHE A 84 -7.79 14.51 -1.85
C PHE A 84 -6.92 15.68 -1.39
N ASN A 85 -6.95 16.00 -0.08
CA ASN A 85 -6.14 17.07 0.49
C ASN A 85 -4.64 16.84 0.28
N VAL A 86 -4.17 15.61 0.52
CA VAL A 86 -2.78 15.21 0.31
C VAL A 86 -2.34 15.42 -1.14
N TYR A 87 -3.13 14.93 -2.12
CA TYR A 87 -2.76 15.08 -3.53
C TYR A 87 -2.78 16.54 -3.99
N ASN A 88 -3.74 17.32 -3.49
CA ASN A 88 -3.83 18.75 -3.78
C ASN A 88 -2.61 19.51 -3.20
N GLU A 89 -2.19 19.16 -1.98
CA GLU A 89 -1.01 19.77 -1.37
C GLU A 89 0.29 19.32 -2.07
N VAL A 90 0.42 18.07 -2.47
CA VAL A 90 1.51 17.58 -3.32
C VAL A 90 1.65 18.43 -4.58
N LYS A 91 0.53 18.74 -5.24
CA LYS A 91 0.51 19.62 -6.41
C LYS A 91 0.99 21.04 -6.06
N LYS A 92 0.48 21.64 -5.00
CA LYS A 92 0.83 23.00 -4.56
C LYS A 92 2.31 23.11 -4.18
N ALA A 93 2.83 22.13 -3.45
CA ALA A 93 4.23 22.06 -3.02
C ALA A 93 5.20 21.69 -4.15
N GLY A 94 4.71 21.35 -5.34
CA GLY A 94 5.54 21.00 -6.50
C GLY A 94 6.22 19.64 -6.39
N VAL A 95 5.76 18.75 -5.51
CA VAL A 95 6.24 17.36 -5.37
C VAL A 95 5.98 16.59 -6.67
N LYS A 96 6.96 15.80 -7.12
CA LYS A 96 6.94 15.21 -8.47
C LYS A 96 6.37 13.80 -8.55
N LYS A 97 6.21 13.14 -7.40
CA LYS A 97 5.79 11.74 -7.37
C LYS A 97 4.97 11.41 -6.14
N ILE A 98 3.92 10.61 -6.34
CA ILE A 98 3.13 9.99 -5.28
C ILE A 98 3.28 8.47 -5.41
N ILE A 99 3.61 7.81 -4.29
CA ILE A 99 3.44 6.36 -4.13
C ILE A 99 2.26 6.17 -3.19
N PHE A 100 1.22 5.51 -3.67
CA PHE A 100 -0.03 5.34 -2.94
C PHE A 100 -0.21 3.90 -2.45
N ALA A 101 -0.46 3.73 -1.16
CA ALA A 101 -0.86 2.45 -0.60
C ALA A 101 -2.31 2.16 -0.95
N SER A 102 -2.53 1.44 -2.06
CA SER A 102 -3.78 0.79 -2.39
C SER A 102 -3.87 -0.58 -1.68
N THR A 103 -4.81 -1.41 -2.04
CA THR A 103 -5.11 -2.66 -1.34
C THR A 103 -5.53 -3.77 -2.30
N ASN A 104 -5.23 -5.02 -1.94
CA ASN A 104 -5.75 -6.23 -2.58
C ASN A 104 -7.29 -6.30 -2.54
N HIS A 105 -7.93 -5.70 -1.53
CA HIS A 105 -9.39 -5.64 -1.39
C HIS A 105 -10.12 -4.98 -2.57
N THR A 106 -9.40 -4.26 -3.43
CA THR A 106 -9.96 -3.66 -4.66
C THR A 106 -10.41 -4.69 -5.69
N GLN A 107 -9.99 -5.96 -5.58
CA GLN A 107 -10.31 -7.05 -6.52
C GLN A 107 -10.92 -8.31 -5.88
N HIS A 108 -11.27 -8.26 -4.61
CA HIS A 108 -11.76 -9.44 -3.86
C HIS A 108 -13.18 -9.28 -3.33
N GLY A 109 -14.12 -8.82 -4.14
CA GLY A 109 -15.51 -8.56 -3.77
C GLY A 109 -16.25 -9.71 -3.09
N ASP A 110 -15.80 -10.95 -3.28
CA ASP A 110 -16.35 -12.11 -2.60
C ASP A 110 -15.35 -12.77 -1.66
N THR A 111 -14.40 -12.06 -1.21
CA THR A 111 -13.27 -12.39 -0.34
C THR A 111 -12.67 -13.79 -0.54
N LEU A 112 -11.38 -13.95 -0.39
CA LEU A 112 -10.69 -15.25 -0.40
C LEU A 112 -11.24 -16.23 0.67
N LEU A 113 -11.86 -15.70 1.72
CA LEU A 113 -12.49 -16.51 2.76
C LEU A 113 -13.81 -17.16 2.30
N THR A 114 -14.49 -16.55 1.32
CA THR A 114 -15.75 -17.04 0.77
C THR A 114 -15.60 -17.81 -0.55
N THR A 115 -14.42 -17.72 -1.19
CA THR A 115 -14.11 -18.45 -2.42
C THR A 115 -12.93 -19.40 -2.21
N PRO A 116 -13.16 -20.60 -1.62
CA PRO A 116 -12.10 -21.59 -1.39
C PRO A 116 -11.29 -21.94 -2.64
N GLU A 117 -11.89 -21.84 -3.83
CA GLU A 117 -11.22 -22.12 -5.09
C GLU A 117 -10.03 -21.21 -5.37
N THR A 118 -10.03 -19.98 -4.84
CA THR A 118 -8.88 -19.06 -5.00
C THR A 118 -7.70 -19.43 -4.13
N LEU A 119 -7.94 -20.21 -3.07
CA LEU A 119 -6.91 -20.70 -2.14
C LEU A 119 -6.44 -22.12 -2.48
N ASP A 120 -7.18 -22.84 -3.31
CA ASP A 120 -6.79 -24.15 -3.81
C ASP A 120 -5.74 -23.99 -4.91
N LEU A 121 -4.52 -24.42 -4.65
CA LEU A 121 -3.39 -24.35 -5.62
C LEU A 121 -3.71 -24.99 -6.96
N GLN A 122 -4.64 -25.97 -7.00
CA GLN A 122 -5.04 -26.65 -8.23
C GLN A 122 -6.17 -25.95 -8.99
N LYS A 123 -6.94 -25.09 -8.30
CA LYS A 123 -8.12 -24.42 -8.82
C LYS A 123 -8.04 -22.90 -8.75
N SER A 124 -6.97 -22.35 -8.17
CA SER A 124 -6.86 -20.92 -7.93
C SER A 124 -6.91 -20.11 -9.22
N LYS A 125 -7.82 -19.15 -9.30
CA LYS A 125 -7.77 -18.10 -10.30
C LYS A 125 -6.65 -17.13 -9.92
N ILE A 126 -5.66 -17.02 -10.80
CA ILE A 126 -4.66 -15.95 -10.69
C ILE A 126 -5.28 -14.68 -11.25
N LEU A 127 -5.43 -13.66 -10.41
CA LEU A 127 -5.92 -12.34 -10.81
C LEU A 127 -4.77 -11.52 -11.41
N SER A 128 -5.08 -10.82 -12.50
CA SER A 128 -4.18 -9.84 -13.12
C SER A 128 -4.74 -8.42 -12.98
N LEU A 129 -3.93 -7.43 -13.29
CA LEU A 129 -4.35 -6.03 -13.30
C LEU A 129 -5.38 -5.73 -14.41
N GLU A 130 -5.53 -6.60 -15.40
CA GLU A 130 -6.54 -6.51 -16.46
C GLU A 130 -7.93 -6.97 -15.98
N ASN A 131 -8.01 -7.73 -14.89
CA ASN A 131 -9.29 -8.10 -14.31
C ASN A 131 -10.00 -6.88 -13.73
N ASN A 132 -11.33 -6.86 -13.86
CA ASN A 132 -12.15 -5.81 -13.27
C ASN A 132 -11.92 -5.70 -11.76
N THR A 133 -12.05 -4.50 -11.24
CA THR A 133 -12.12 -4.28 -9.80
C THR A 133 -13.44 -4.79 -9.26
N ASN A 134 -13.41 -5.37 -8.06
CA ASN A 134 -14.57 -5.86 -7.34
C ASN A 134 -14.33 -5.62 -5.84
N PRO A 135 -14.54 -4.36 -5.37
CA PRO A 135 -14.25 -3.96 -3.99
C PRO A 135 -15.22 -4.64 -3.02
N ASP A 136 -14.69 -5.16 -1.92
CA ASP A 136 -15.44 -5.88 -0.88
C ASP A 136 -15.91 -5.01 0.29
N SER A 137 -15.54 -3.74 0.31
CA SER A 137 -15.75 -2.86 1.45
C SER A 137 -15.71 -1.38 1.06
N LEU A 138 -16.25 -0.50 1.92
CA LEU A 138 -16.10 0.96 1.76
C LEU A 138 -14.62 1.38 1.80
N TYR A 139 -13.81 0.67 2.57
CA TYR A 139 -12.36 0.85 2.57
C TYR A 139 -11.78 0.61 1.16
N ALA A 140 -12.12 -0.52 0.53
CA ALA A 140 -11.64 -0.84 -0.82
C ALA A 140 -12.13 0.19 -1.86
N VAL A 141 -13.39 0.62 -1.76
CA VAL A 141 -13.94 1.70 -2.62
C VAL A 141 -13.14 2.99 -2.45
N SER A 142 -12.77 3.35 -1.22
CA SER A 142 -11.94 4.55 -0.98
C SER A 142 -10.52 4.43 -1.56
N LYS A 143 -9.99 3.22 -1.64
CA LYS A 143 -8.69 3.01 -2.29
C LYS A 143 -8.78 3.10 -3.81
N LEU A 144 -9.86 2.63 -4.42
CA LEU A 144 -10.15 2.88 -5.84
C LEU A 144 -10.29 4.37 -6.15
N PHE A 145 -10.98 5.13 -5.28
CA PHE A 145 -11.00 6.59 -5.40
C PHE A 145 -9.58 7.18 -5.43
N GLY A 146 -8.68 6.71 -4.57
CA GLY A 146 -7.28 7.16 -4.55
C GLY A 146 -6.51 6.78 -5.82
N GLU A 147 -6.74 5.59 -6.41
CA GLU A 147 -6.15 5.17 -7.69
C GLU A 147 -6.62 6.07 -8.84
N ASP A 148 -7.93 6.32 -8.96
CA ASP A 148 -8.52 7.14 -10.03
C ASP A 148 -8.13 8.62 -9.87
N LEU A 149 -8.13 9.15 -8.64
CA LEU A 149 -7.63 10.49 -8.36
C LEU A 149 -6.15 10.60 -8.74
N GLY A 150 -5.34 9.59 -8.45
CA GLY A 150 -3.94 9.54 -8.82
C GLY A 150 -3.73 9.57 -10.34
N LYS A 151 -4.58 8.86 -11.10
CA LYS A 151 -4.59 8.92 -12.56
C LYS A 151 -4.89 10.33 -13.05
N TYR A 152 -5.93 10.96 -12.52
CA TYR A 152 -6.30 12.34 -12.85
C TYR A 152 -5.12 13.31 -12.58
N PHE A 153 -4.49 13.24 -11.41
CA PHE A 153 -3.35 14.10 -11.07
C PHE A 153 -2.14 13.85 -11.97
N SER A 154 -1.90 12.60 -12.35
CA SER A 154 -0.82 12.26 -13.29
C SER A 154 -1.06 12.86 -14.69
N GLU A 155 -2.26 12.74 -15.21
CA GLU A 155 -2.62 13.24 -16.54
C GLU A 155 -2.66 14.77 -16.60
N GLN A 156 -3.29 15.41 -15.62
CA GLN A 156 -3.51 16.85 -15.61
C GLN A 156 -2.32 17.65 -15.11
N TYR A 157 -1.61 17.17 -14.09
CA TYR A 157 -0.55 17.95 -13.42
C TYR A 157 0.84 17.36 -13.61
N LYS A 158 0.97 16.25 -14.36
CA LYS A 158 2.24 15.58 -14.63
C LYS A 158 2.97 15.10 -13.37
N ILE A 159 2.22 14.81 -12.31
CA ILE A 159 2.72 14.18 -11.09
C ILE A 159 2.77 12.67 -11.33
N LYS A 160 3.94 12.06 -11.22
CA LYS A 160 4.08 10.61 -11.36
C LYS A 160 3.30 9.91 -10.25
N PHE A 161 2.54 8.89 -10.60
CA PHE A 161 1.72 8.15 -9.64
C PHE A 161 1.95 6.64 -9.75
N ILE A 162 2.28 6.00 -8.63
CA ILE A 162 2.38 4.55 -8.53
C ILE A 162 1.45 4.10 -7.39
N GLY A 163 0.38 3.40 -7.74
CA GLY A 163 -0.53 2.76 -6.77
C GLY A 163 -0.10 1.31 -6.53
N LEU A 164 0.15 0.95 -5.29
CA LEU A 164 0.52 -0.41 -4.90
C LEU A 164 -0.68 -1.08 -4.25
N ARG A 165 -1.28 -2.09 -4.92
CA ARG A 165 -2.28 -2.97 -4.32
C ARG A 165 -1.58 -3.95 -3.39
N ILE A 166 -1.48 -3.55 -2.14
CA ILE A 166 -0.73 -4.25 -1.10
C ILE A 166 -1.55 -5.42 -0.58
N GLY A 167 -0.91 -6.56 -0.40
CA GLY A 167 -1.47 -7.71 0.28
C GLY A 167 -1.56 -7.50 1.78
N TRP A 168 -1.07 -8.45 2.57
CA TRP A 168 -1.12 -8.36 4.03
C TRP A 168 0.29 -8.37 4.61
N ILE A 169 0.66 -7.29 5.27
CA ILE A 169 1.89 -7.14 6.05
C ILE A 169 1.57 -7.25 7.54
N VAL A 170 2.29 -8.07 8.25
CA VAL A 170 2.16 -8.22 9.71
C VAL A 170 3.35 -7.57 10.42
N LYS A 171 3.11 -7.11 11.64
CA LYS A 171 4.11 -6.37 12.43
C LYS A 171 5.33 -7.23 12.76
N GLU A 172 5.10 -8.49 12.99
CA GLU A 172 6.08 -9.51 13.40
C GLU A 172 6.98 -9.99 12.24
N ASP A 173 6.61 -9.66 10.99
CA ASP A 173 7.20 -10.21 9.76
C ASP A 173 7.13 -11.75 9.69
N ASP A 174 6.14 -12.33 10.34
CA ASP A 174 5.94 -13.76 10.44
C ASP A 174 4.46 -14.14 10.17
N PRO A 175 4.14 -14.78 9.04
CA PRO A 175 2.76 -15.13 8.71
C PRO A 175 2.16 -16.22 9.63
N THR A 176 2.97 -16.89 10.45
CA THR A 176 2.47 -17.92 11.38
C THR A 176 1.64 -17.34 12.53
N VAL A 177 1.65 -16.00 12.72
CA VAL A 177 0.81 -15.31 13.72
C VAL A 177 -0.69 -15.58 13.54
N MET A 178 -1.13 -16.01 12.33
CA MET A 178 -2.50 -16.37 12.03
C MET A 178 -2.72 -17.88 11.97
N CYS A 179 -1.72 -18.70 12.35
CA CYS A 179 -1.82 -20.16 12.33
C CYS A 179 -3.01 -20.66 13.16
N GLY A 180 -3.81 -21.57 12.57
CA GLY A 180 -5.01 -22.12 13.19
C GLY A 180 -6.22 -21.17 13.23
N THR A 181 -6.13 -19.96 12.67
CA THR A 181 -7.27 -19.04 12.55
C THR A 181 -7.94 -19.16 11.16
N PRO A 182 -9.20 -18.70 11.01
CA PRO A 182 -9.85 -18.62 9.69
C PRO A 182 -9.11 -17.75 8.67
N SER A 183 -8.21 -16.88 9.11
CA SER A 183 -7.45 -15.97 8.25
C SER A 183 -6.08 -16.52 7.81
N GLU A 184 -5.71 -17.74 8.24
CA GLU A 184 -4.39 -18.32 7.92
C GLU A 184 -4.16 -18.41 6.41
N ASP A 185 -5.06 -19.07 5.68
CA ASP A 185 -4.91 -19.25 4.23
C ASP A 185 -4.89 -17.93 3.48
N TYR A 186 -5.70 -16.96 3.94
CA TYR A 186 -5.70 -15.61 3.35
C TYR A 186 -4.35 -14.92 3.55
N LEU A 187 -3.80 -14.92 4.77
CA LEU A 187 -2.50 -14.34 5.03
C LEU A 187 -1.39 -15.04 4.23
N ARG A 188 -1.42 -16.38 4.17
CA ARG A 188 -0.42 -17.14 3.38
C ARG A 188 -0.42 -16.75 1.90
N SER A 189 -1.58 -16.45 1.33
CA SER A 189 -1.72 -16.03 -0.07
C SER A 189 -1.32 -14.58 -0.31
N MET A 190 -1.59 -13.70 0.67
CA MET A 190 -1.45 -12.26 0.57
C MET A 190 -0.21 -11.70 1.28
N TYR A 191 0.58 -12.55 1.91
CA TYR A 191 1.73 -12.12 2.70
C TYR A 191 2.68 -11.23 1.89
N LEU A 192 3.03 -10.11 2.50
CA LEU A 192 4.11 -9.23 2.04
C LEU A 192 5.12 -9.12 3.19
N SER A 193 6.32 -9.69 3.02
CA SER A 193 7.40 -9.57 4.00
C SER A 193 7.89 -8.13 4.13
N HIS A 194 8.55 -7.81 5.23
CA HIS A 194 9.17 -6.50 5.41
C HIS A 194 10.23 -6.23 4.34
N ARG A 195 11.04 -7.23 3.97
CA ARG A 195 12.06 -7.13 2.92
C ARG A 195 11.45 -6.80 1.56
N ASP A 196 10.46 -7.56 1.13
CA ASP A 196 9.79 -7.36 -0.15
C ASP A 196 8.97 -6.05 -0.16
N CYS A 197 8.42 -5.64 1.00
CA CYS A 197 7.78 -4.35 1.18
C CYS A 197 8.77 -3.20 0.92
N ILE A 198 9.94 -3.22 1.56
CA ILE A 198 10.97 -2.20 1.34
C ILE A 198 11.36 -2.17 -0.14
N GLN A 199 11.59 -3.35 -0.75
CA GLN A 199 11.98 -3.45 -2.15
C GLN A 199 10.92 -2.83 -3.08
N VAL A 200 9.64 -3.19 -2.96
CA VAL A 200 8.61 -2.68 -3.88
C VAL A 200 8.43 -1.17 -3.78
N PHE A 201 8.48 -0.60 -2.57
CA PHE A 201 8.40 0.85 -2.40
C PHE A 201 9.64 1.56 -2.94
N GLU A 202 10.83 1.00 -2.76
CA GLU A 202 12.06 1.54 -3.34
C GLU A 202 12.00 1.53 -4.87
N ARG A 203 11.59 0.43 -5.49
CA ARG A 203 11.39 0.33 -6.93
C ARG A 203 10.32 1.30 -7.45
N ALA A 204 9.26 1.52 -6.70
CA ALA A 204 8.26 2.53 -7.03
C ALA A 204 8.83 3.96 -6.98
N LEU A 205 9.66 4.28 -5.98
CA LEU A 205 10.37 5.57 -5.90
C LEU A 205 11.32 5.79 -7.09
N GLU A 206 12.03 4.76 -7.53
CA GLU A 206 12.98 4.81 -8.65
C GLU A 206 12.30 4.80 -10.02
N SER A 207 11.06 4.30 -10.12
CA SER A 207 10.35 4.14 -11.39
C SER A 207 10.18 5.47 -12.15
N SER A 208 10.37 5.44 -13.46
CA SER A 208 10.12 6.57 -14.36
C SER A 208 8.68 6.65 -14.88
N ARG A 209 7.83 5.66 -14.59
CA ARG A 209 6.44 5.60 -15.06
C ARG A 209 5.66 6.83 -14.61
N ASN A 210 4.82 7.37 -15.51
CA ASN A 210 3.93 8.48 -15.18
C ASN A 210 2.75 8.00 -14.33
N TYR A 211 2.14 6.86 -14.71
CA TYR A 211 1.07 6.21 -13.98
C TYR A 211 1.27 4.69 -14.01
N LEU A 212 1.06 4.03 -12.89
CA LEU A 212 1.10 2.58 -12.78
C LEU A 212 0.27 2.14 -11.57
N ILE A 213 -0.52 1.09 -11.73
CA ILE A 213 -1.03 0.26 -10.64
C ILE A 213 -0.25 -1.05 -10.65
N ALA A 214 0.14 -1.53 -9.49
CA ALA A 214 0.97 -2.72 -9.35
C ALA A 214 0.57 -3.53 -8.10
N TYR A 215 0.80 -4.83 -8.12
CA TYR A 215 0.62 -5.68 -6.95
C TYR A 215 1.86 -5.67 -6.05
N ALA A 216 1.63 -5.68 -4.75
CA ALA A 216 2.68 -5.74 -3.73
C ALA A 216 2.38 -6.90 -2.76
N ILE A 217 2.84 -8.08 -3.12
CA ILE A 217 2.88 -9.29 -2.28
C ILE A 217 4.22 -9.98 -2.45
N SER A 218 4.60 -10.82 -1.50
CA SER A 218 5.78 -11.68 -1.62
C SER A 218 5.57 -12.79 -2.65
N ASN A 219 6.62 -13.54 -2.98
CA ASN A 219 6.56 -14.63 -3.96
C ASN A 219 5.91 -15.89 -3.38
N ASN A 220 4.76 -15.73 -2.75
CA ASN A 220 4.02 -16.80 -2.08
C ASN A 220 3.64 -17.91 -3.05
N SER A 221 3.80 -19.18 -2.65
CA SER A 221 3.38 -20.33 -3.44
C SER A 221 1.87 -20.33 -3.69
N ARG A 222 1.08 -19.83 -2.73
CA ARG A 222 -0.39 -19.72 -2.80
C ARG A 222 -0.89 -18.37 -3.32
N LYS A 223 -0.02 -17.58 -3.98
CA LYS A 223 -0.43 -16.26 -4.45
C LYS A 223 -1.63 -16.33 -5.41
N VAL A 224 -2.50 -15.35 -5.29
CA VAL A 224 -3.67 -15.16 -6.15
C VAL A 224 -3.48 -14.01 -7.13
N PHE A 225 -2.37 -13.27 -7.05
CA PHE A 225 -2.01 -12.20 -7.97
C PHE A 225 -0.86 -12.59 -8.88
N ASP A 226 -1.00 -12.31 -10.18
CA ASP A 226 0.10 -12.41 -11.14
C ASP A 226 1.07 -11.23 -10.95
N LEU A 227 2.28 -11.54 -10.52
CA LEU A 227 3.32 -10.53 -10.29
C LEU A 227 4.13 -10.18 -11.55
N LYS A 228 3.91 -10.87 -12.68
CA LYS A 228 4.73 -10.69 -13.89
C LYS A 228 4.77 -9.27 -14.38
N GLU A 229 3.62 -8.60 -14.39
CA GLU A 229 3.53 -7.22 -14.84
C GLU A 229 4.20 -6.26 -13.86
N THR A 230 3.97 -6.43 -12.56
CA THR A 230 4.67 -5.66 -11.52
C THR A 230 6.18 -5.83 -11.62
N SER A 231 6.66 -7.09 -11.74
CA SER A 231 8.08 -7.38 -11.88
C SER A 231 8.69 -6.69 -13.10
N ARG A 232 8.02 -6.74 -14.24
CA ARG A 232 8.47 -6.08 -15.47
C ARG A 232 8.46 -4.55 -15.36
N ALA A 233 7.41 -3.98 -14.78
CA ALA A 233 7.20 -2.53 -14.74
C ALA A 233 8.08 -1.83 -13.70
N LEU A 234 8.36 -2.49 -12.57
CA LEU A 234 9.09 -1.93 -11.43
C LEU A 234 10.46 -2.59 -11.20
N ASN A 235 10.83 -3.62 -11.94
CA ASN A 235 11.98 -4.48 -11.61
C ASN A 235 11.87 -5.01 -10.16
N PHE A 236 10.65 -5.37 -9.75
CA PHE A 236 10.35 -5.94 -8.44
C PHE A 236 10.49 -7.45 -8.49
N ASN A 237 11.40 -8.00 -7.70
CA ASN A 237 11.69 -9.43 -7.63
C ASN A 237 11.54 -9.88 -6.18
N PRO A 238 10.30 -10.16 -5.72
CA PRO A 238 10.08 -10.58 -4.34
C PRO A 238 10.74 -11.94 -4.09
N GLU A 239 11.36 -12.08 -2.91
CA GLU A 239 12.18 -13.24 -2.56
C GLU A 239 11.51 -14.12 -1.51
N ASP A 240 10.63 -13.55 -0.66
CA ASP A 240 10.05 -14.28 0.45
C ASP A 240 8.81 -15.07 0.03
N ASN A 241 8.55 -16.15 0.77
CA ASN A 241 7.41 -17.03 0.57
C ASN A 241 6.86 -17.44 1.94
N SER A 242 5.60 -17.15 2.18
CA SER A 242 4.91 -17.51 3.42
C SER A 242 5.04 -18.99 3.78
N GLU A 243 5.00 -19.90 2.80
CA GLU A 243 5.08 -21.34 3.05
C GLU A 243 6.37 -21.77 3.77
N ASN A 244 7.48 -21.04 3.58
CA ASN A 244 8.75 -21.36 4.23
C ASN A 244 8.66 -21.29 5.77
N TYR A 245 7.80 -20.40 6.29
CA TYR A 245 7.58 -20.25 7.74
C TYR A 245 6.84 -21.45 8.30
N PHE A 246 5.83 -21.95 7.60
CA PHE A 246 5.00 -23.08 8.03
C PHE A 246 5.72 -24.45 7.91
N MET A 247 6.68 -24.59 7.00
CA MET A 247 7.49 -25.79 6.88
C MET A 247 8.37 -26.03 8.11
N ASN A 248 8.79 -24.95 8.77
CA ASN A 248 9.66 -25.02 9.95
C ASN A 248 8.89 -25.28 11.26
N MET A 249 7.56 -25.34 11.23
CA MET A 249 6.70 -25.62 12.37
C MET A 249 6.39 -27.13 12.52
N LYS A 250 6.79 -27.96 11.55
CA LYS A 250 6.66 -29.42 11.57
C LYS A 250 7.93 -30.04 12.13
#